data_60a2ed42e83624cd1c468d0f4a651c6d
#
_entry.id   60a2ed42e83624cd1c468d0f4a651c6d
#
_cell.length_a   1.000
_cell.length_b   1.000
_cell.length_c   1.000
_cell.angle_alpha   90.00
_cell.angle_beta   90.00
_cell.angle_gamma   90.00
#
_symmetry.space_group_name_H-M   'P 1'
#
loop_
_entity.id
_entity.type
_entity.pdbx_description
1 polymer ?
#
loop_
_entity_poly.entity_id
_entity_poly.type
_entity_poly.pdbx_seq_one_letter_code
_entity_poly.pdbx_strand_id
1 'polypeptide(L)'
;RNAHLLAIAPNATSSIICGSTSPSIEPLRANVYSQKTMSGTFLMKNKYLEKLLKEKEIDNETTWKSILAKRGSVRHLKELSDWEKDVFATAIEIDQRWVIDLAADRQKFICQSQSLNIFVTADVNIKDLHLLHLSAWKKGLKTLYYCRSEAIKRAEIISTKIERKVRPDAEEDECLACHA
;
A
#
# COMPACT_ATOMS: atom_id res chain seq x y z
N ARG A 1 0.95 -16.85 35.10
CA ARG A 1 -0.04 -17.04 34.01
C ARG A 1 0.02 -15.85 33.09
N ASN A 2 0.07 -16.06 31.77
CA ASN A 2 0.11 -14.98 30.79
C ASN A 2 -1.28 -14.31 30.71
N ALA A 3 -1.33 -12.99 30.78
CA ALA A 3 -2.56 -12.22 30.63
C ALA A 3 -2.96 -12.11 29.15
N HIS A 4 -1.96 -12.04 28.25
CA HIS A 4 -2.15 -11.91 26.80
C HIS A 4 -1.21 -12.85 26.06
N LEU A 5 -1.71 -13.46 24.98
CA LEU A 5 -0.95 -14.43 24.19
C LEU A 5 -0.76 -14.00 22.73
N LEU A 6 -1.73 -13.30 22.15
CA LEU A 6 -1.74 -13.01 20.71
C LEU A 6 -2.05 -11.54 20.42
N ALA A 7 -1.24 -10.96 19.55
CA ALA A 7 -1.44 -9.64 18.94
C ALA A 7 -0.94 -9.69 17.49
N ILE A 8 -1.44 -8.79 16.65
CA ILE A 8 -0.89 -8.61 15.30
C ILE A 8 -0.15 -7.28 15.26
N ALA A 9 1.19 -7.37 15.18
CA ALA A 9 2.08 -6.22 15.08
C ALA A 9 2.18 -5.69 13.63
N PRO A 10 2.57 -4.41 13.43
CA PRO A 10 2.87 -3.87 12.11
C PRO A 10 4.22 -4.40 11.62
N ASN A 11 4.22 -5.20 10.55
CA ASN A 11 5.41 -5.88 10.04
C ASN A 11 5.87 -5.36 8.66
N ALA A 12 5.61 -4.11 8.35
CA ALA A 12 5.90 -3.54 7.03
C ALA A 12 7.39 -3.68 6.61
N THR A 13 8.31 -3.44 7.55
CA THR A 13 9.76 -3.56 7.29
C THR A 13 10.23 -5.00 7.38
N SER A 14 9.78 -5.74 8.38
CA SER A 14 10.17 -7.14 8.62
C SER A 14 9.70 -8.05 7.48
N SER A 15 8.56 -7.76 6.84
CA SER A 15 8.05 -8.53 5.71
C SER A 15 9.00 -8.52 4.51
N ILE A 16 9.77 -7.45 4.32
CA ILE A 16 10.76 -7.36 3.23
C ILE A 16 11.86 -8.41 3.44
N ILE A 17 12.32 -8.57 4.68
CA ILE A 17 13.34 -9.58 5.04
C ILE A 17 12.77 -10.99 4.92
N CYS A 18 11.51 -11.18 5.32
CA CYS A 18 10.82 -12.47 5.31
C CYS A 18 10.21 -12.85 3.95
N GLY A 19 10.72 -12.30 2.86
CA GLY A 19 10.34 -12.69 1.50
C GLY A 19 9.34 -11.77 0.80
N SER A 20 9.03 -10.61 1.35
CA SER A 20 8.24 -9.54 0.70
C SER A 20 6.88 -9.98 0.14
N THR A 21 6.13 -10.80 0.87
CA THR A 21 4.84 -11.29 0.39
C THR A 21 3.73 -10.26 0.64
N SER A 22 3.65 -9.73 1.85
CA SER A 22 2.74 -8.64 2.21
C SER A 22 3.21 -7.93 3.49
N PRO A 23 2.82 -6.69 3.73
CA PRO A 23 3.16 -5.97 4.95
C PRO A 23 2.22 -6.39 6.10
N SER A 24 2.36 -7.62 6.62
CA SER A 24 1.49 -8.20 7.66
C SER A 24 0.16 -8.74 7.09
N ILE A 25 -0.99 -8.29 7.62
CA ILE A 25 -2.34 -8.75 7.26
C ILE A 25 -3.01 -7.87 6.21
N GLU A 26 -2.26 -6.96 5.62
CA GLU A 26 -2.75 -5.96 4.69
C GLU A 26 -2.39 -6.30 3.24
N PRO A 27 -3.19 -5.85 2.27
CA PRO A 27 -2.80 -5.94 0.86
C PRO A 27 -1.62 -5.03 0.56
N LEU A 28 -0.89 -5.33 -0.52
CA LEU A 28 0.22 -4.50 -0.98
C LEU A 28 -0.27 -3.11 -1.42
N ARG A 29 0.47 -2.08 -1.02
CA ARG A 29 0.15 -0.69 -1.39
C ARG A 29 0.42 -0.40 -2.86
N ALA A 30 1.40 -1.08 -3.44
CA ALA A 30 1.80 -0.94 -4.83
C ALA A 30 2.56 -2.19 -5.27
N ASN A 31 2.42 -2.59 -6.53
CA ASN A 31 3.16 -3.72 -7.11
C ASN A 31 4.61 -3.37 -7.47
N VAL A 32 4.94 -2.08 -7.53
CA VAL A 32 6.30 -1.57 -7.67
C VAL A 32 6.45 -0.27 -6.88
N TYR A 33 7.55 -0.13 -6.14
CA TYR A 33 7.85 1.05 -5.35
C TYR A 33 9.35 1.21 -5.12
N SER A 34 9.79 2.44 -4.83
CA SER A 34 11.16 2.72 -4.46
C SER A 34 11.36 2.56 -2.96
N GLN A 35 12.31 1.72 -2.57
CA GLN A 35 12.74 1.51 -1.19
C GLN A 35 14.05 2.23 -0.97
N LYS A 36 14.05 3.25 -0.11
CA LYS A 36 15.26 3.93 0.33
C LYS A 36 15.85 3.20 1.53
N THR A 37 17.12 2.85 1.45
CA THR A 37 17.90 2.25 2.54
C THR A 37 19.17 3.08 2.77
N MET A 38 19.93 2.77 3.82
CA MET A 38 21.23 3.40 4.05
C MET A 38 22.23 3.14 2.91
N SER A 39 22.09 2.02 2.20
CA SER A 39 22.96 1.62 1.07
C SER A 39 22.51 2.17 -0.28
N GLY A 40 21.37 2.90 -0.35
CA GLY A 40 20.85 3.46 -1.60
C GLY A 40 19.35 3.26 -1.79
N THR A 41 18.88 3.61 -2.98
CA THR A 41 17.48 3.47 -3.36
C THR A 41 17.33 2.29 -4.32
N PHE A 42 16.48 1.34 -3.96
CA PHE A 42 16.21 0.12 -4.73
C PHE A 42 14.76 0.14 -5.24
N LEU A 43 14.56 -0.32 -6.46
CA LEU A 43 13.24 -0.54 -7.02
C LEU A 43 12.75 -1.93 -6.60
N MET A 44 11.75 -1.96 -5.72
CA MET A 44 11.12 -3.20 -5.27
C MET A 44 9.96 -3.54 -6.19
N LYS A 45 9.95 -4.77 -6.68
CA LYS A 45 8.90 -5.33 -7.56
C LYS A 45 8.19 -6.46 -6.84
N ASN A 46 6.87 -6.59 -7.10
CA ASN A 46 6.13 -7.76 -6.66
C ASN A 46 6.60 -8.98 -7.45
N LYS A 47 7.26 -9.91 -6.78
CA LYS A 47 7.89 -11.10 -7.40
C LYS A 47 6.88 -12.01 -8.11
N TYR A 48 5.63 -12.05 -7.65
CA TYR A 48 4.59 -12.86 -8.28
C TYR A 48 4.06 -12.21 -9.57
N LEU A 49 3.92 -10.88 -9.55
CA LEU A 49 3.60 -10.14 -10.75
C LEU A 49 4.72 -10.23 -11.78
N GLU A 50 5.99 -10.12 -11.34
CA GLU A 50 7.15 -10.28 -12.22
C GLU A 50 7.14 -11.65 -12.92
N LYS A 51 6.83 -12.73 -12.16
CA LYS A 51 6.72 -14.07 -12.75
C LYS A 51 5.61 -14.13 -13.81
N LEU A 52 4.43 -13.59 -13.53
CA LEU A 52 3.32 -13.53 -14.47
C LEU A 52 3.67 -12.72 -15.73
N LEU A 53 4.32 -11.56 -15.58
CA LEU A 53 4.74 -10.74 -16.71
C LEU A 53 5.79 -11.44 -17.58
N LYS A 54 6.69 -12.25 -16.99
CA LYS A 54 7.64 -13.10 -17.72
C LYS A 54 6.91 -14.19 -18.50
N GLU A 55 5.96 -14.88 -17.90
CA GLU A 55 5.14 -15.90 -18.57
C GLU A 55 4.34 -15.33 -19.76
N LYS A 56 3.98 -14.05 -19.70
CA LYS A 56 3.27 -13.33 -20.78
C LYS A 56 4.22 -12.59 -21.76
N GLU A 57 5.53 -12.71 -21.58
CA GLU A 57 6.56 -12.07 -22.41
C GLU A 57 6.49 -10.52 -22.43
N ILE A 58 5.92 -9.92 -21.38
CA ILE A 58 5.78 -8.45 -21.22
C ILE A 58 6.59 -7.90 -20.03
N ASP A 59 7.52 -8.67 -19.48
CA ASP A 59 8.42 -8.23 -18.42
C ASP A 59 9.53 -7.34 -19.01
N ASN A 60 9.22 -6.09 -19.23
CA ASN A 60 10.15 -5.09 -19.76
C ASN A 60 10.13 -3.78 -18.94
N GLU A 61 11.16 -2.98 -19.12
CA GLU A 61 11.30 -1.72 -18.39
C GLU A 61 10.14 -0.75 -18.63
N THR A 62 9.58 -0.74 -19.83
CA THR A 62 8.46 0.11 -20.21
C THR A 62 7.21 -0.24 -19.44
N THR A 63 6.90 -1.55 -19.31
CA THR A 63 5.78 -2.05 -18.50
C THR A 63 5.94 -1.64 -17.04
N TRP A 64 7.12 -1.84 -16.43
CA TRP A 64 7.35 -1.44 -15.05
C TRP A 64 7.29 0.07 -14.82
N LYS A 65 7.78 0.86 -15.77
CA LYS A 65 7.62 2.33 -15.72
C LYS A 65 6.15 2.75 -15.81
N SER A 66 5.34 2.07 -16.63
CA SER A 66 3.91 2.34 -16.73
C SER A 66 3.18 1.99 -15.43
N ILE A 67 3.50 0.84 -14.81
CA ILE A 67 2.95 0.43 -13.50
C ILE A 67 3.34 1.46 -12.42
N LEU A 68 4.60 1.89 -12.39
CA LEU A 68 5.08 2.90 -11.45
C LEU A 68 4.35 4.24 -11.64
N ALA A 69 4.17 4.69 -12.88
CA ALA A 69 3.43 5.92 -13.20
C ALA A 69 1.95 5.84 -12.76
N LYS A 70 1.37 4.63 -12.74
CA LYS A 70 0.02 4.36 -12.22
C LYS A 70 0.01 3.91 -10.75
N ARG A 71 1.03 4.35 -9.96
CA ARG A 71 1.15 4.10 -8.51
C ARG A 71 1.16 2.63 -8.12
N GLY A 72 1.70 1.78 -8.99
CA GLY A 72 1.77 0.35 -8.77
C GLY A 72 0.51 -0.43 -9.16
N SER A 73 -0.50 0.24 -9.74
CA SER A 73 -1.69 -0.41 -10.27
C SER A 73 -1.40 -1.11 -11.61
N VAL A 74 -2.02 -2.26 -11.81
CA VAL A 74 -1.95 -3.05 -13.06
C VAL A 74 -3.22 -2.94 -13.90
N ARG A 75 -4.24 -2.19 -13.44
CA ARG A 75 -5.55 -2.08 -14.10
C ARG A 75 -5.49 -1.64 -15.56
N HIS A 76 -4.48 -0.86 -15.94
CA HIS A 76 -4.30 -0.33 -17.28
C HIS A 76 -3.68 -1.32 -18.29
N LEU A 77 -3.10 -2.42 -17.83
CA LEU A 77 -2.48 -3.42 -18.66
C LEU A 77 -3.55 -4.25 -19.37
N LYS A 78 -3.55 -4.23 -20.70
CA LYS A 78 -4.53 -4.95 -21.51
C LYS A 78 -4.25 -6.44 -21.61
N GLU A 79 -2.99 -6.81 -21.43
CA GLU A 79 -2.47 -8.17 -21.53
C GLU A 79 -2.87 -9.04 -20.32
N LEU A 80 -3.30 -8.41 -19.24
CA LEU A 80 -3.80 -9.10 -18.05
C LEU A 80 -5.32 -9.28 -18.13
N SER A 81 -5.78 -10.48 -17.77
CA SER A 81 -7.20 -10.76 -17.58
C SER A 81 -7.76 -10.00 -16.36
N ASP A 82 -9.07 -9.85 -16.30
CA ASP A 82 -9.70 -9.14 -15.18
C ASP A 82 -9.43 -9.85 -13.84
N TRP A 83 -9.41 -11.17 -13.82
CA TRP A 83 -9.03 -11.95 -12.64
C TRP A 83 -7.59 -11.66 -12.18
N GLU A 84 -6.63 -11.61 -13.11
CA GLU A 84 -5.24 -11.28 -12.79
C GLU A 84 -5.11 -9.85 -12.26
N LYS A 85 -5.85 -8.89 -12.82
CA LYS A 85 -5.91 -7.52 -12.31
C LYS A 85 -6.49 -7.44 -10.90
N ASP A 86 -7.45 -8.28 -10.58
CA ASP A 86 -8.03 -8.34 -9.23
C ASP A 86 -7.06 -8.99 -8.24
N VAL A 87 -6.32 -10.02 -8.64
CA VAL A 87 -5.27 -10.64 -7.79
C VAL A 87 -4.17 -9.65 -7.43
N PHE A 88 -3.77 -8.78 -8.36
CA PHE A 88 -2.73 -7.77 -8.16
C PHE A 88 -3.28 -6.37 -7.85
N ALA A 89 -4.53 -6.29 -7.41
CA ALA A 89 -5.11 -5.02 -6.97
C ALA A 89 -4.33 -4.42 -5.80
N THR A 90 -4.11 -3.12 -5.84
CA THR A 90 -3.43 -2.40 -4.76
C THR A 90 -4.36 -2.16 -3.58
N ALA A 91 -3.80 -1.86 -2.40
CA ALA A 91 -4.57 -1.65 -1.18
C ALA A 91 -5.67 -0.58 -1.32
N ILE A 92 -5.45 0.45 -2.14
CA ILE A 92 -6.44 1.52 -2.38
C ILE A 92 -7.56 1.05 -3.33
N GLU A 93 -7.27 0.12 -4.23
CA GLU A 93 -8.25 -0.41 -5.19
C GLU A 93 -9.19 -1.45 -4.56
N ILE A 94 -8.81 -2.00 -3.42
CA ILE A 94 -9.61 -2.99 -2.68
C ILE A 94 -10.61 -2.27 -1.78
N ASP A 95 -11.87 -2.75 -1.80
CA ASP A 95 -12.88 -2.26 -0.87
C ASP A 95 -12.47 -2.53 0.58
N GLN A 96 -12.31 -1.47 1.36
CA GLN A 96 -11.82 -1.53 2.74
C GLN A 96 -12.78 -2.27 3.69
N ARG A 97 -14.02 -2.46 3.30
CA ARG A 97 -14.97 -3.29 4.06
C ARG A 97 -14.50 -4.72 4.17
N TRP A 98 -13.91 -5.30 3.12
CA TRP A 98 -13.32 -6.64 3.16
C TRP A 98 -12.16 -6.73 4.15
N VAL A 99 -11.32 -5.69 4.20
CA VAL A 99 -10.21 -5.64 5.15
C VAL A 99 -10.71 -5.65 6.60
N ILE A 100 -11.78 -4.90 6.87
CA ILE A 100 -12.44 -4.85 8.18
C ILE A 100 -13.09 -6.20 8.51
N ASP A 101 -13.78 -6.83 7.56
CA ASP A 101 -14.50 -8.08 7.75
C ASP A 101 -13.53 -9.22 8.11
N LEU A 102 -12.47 -9.37 7.35
CA LEU A 102 -11.43 -10.35 7.62
C LEU A 102 -10.73 -10.11 8.97
N ALA A 103 -10.55 -8.84 9.35
CA ALA A 103 -9.97 -8.50 10.65
C ALA A 103 -10.93 -8.82 11.80
N ALA A 104 -12.24 -8.58 11.62
CA ALA A 104 -13.27 -8.91 12.61
C ALA A 104 -13.36 -10.42 12.85
N ASP A 105 -13.25 -11.23 11.80
CA ASP A 105 -13.23 -12.68 11.92
C ASP A 105 -12.00 -13.18 12.70
N ARG A 106 -10.83 -12.59 12.46
CA ARG A 106 -9.62 -12.90 13.23
C ARG A 106 -9.69 -12.43 14.67
N GLN A 107 -10.37 -11.31 14.95
CA GLN A 107 -10.39 -10.69 16.29
C GLN A 107 -10.93 -11.64 17.37
N LYS A 108 -11.78 -12.56 17.03
CA LYS A 108 -12.32 -13.58 17.94
C LYS A 108 -11.24 -14.47 18.55
N PHE A 109 -10.10 -14.62 17.86
CA PHE A 109 -9.00 -15.51 18.24
C PHE A 109 -7.77 -14.73 18.75
N ILE A 110 -7.83 -13.40 18.77
CA ILE A 110 -6.72 -12.52 19.15
C ILE A 110 -7.08 -11.78 20.43
N CYS A 111 -6.31 -12.02 21.51
CA CYS A 111 -6.61 -11.44 22.81
C CYS A 111 -6.27 -9.94 22.89
N GLN A 112 -5.34 -9.45 22.08
CA GLN A 112 -5.02 -8.03 21.95
C GLN A 112 -5.61 -7.43 20.67
N SER A 113 -5.09 -6.30 20.23
CA SER A 113 -5.50 -5.61 19.01
C SER A 113 -4.73 -6.11 17.78
N GLN A 114 -5.17 -5.65 16.62
CA GLN A 114 -4.53 -5.88 15.33
C GLN A 114 -4.07 -4.52 14.76
N SER A 115 -2.83 -4.45 14.27
CA SER A 115 -2.34 -3.28 13.53
C SER A 115 -2.90 -3.30 12.11
N LEU A 116 -4.11 -2.79 11.96
CA LEU A 116 -4.86 -2.76 10.71
C LEU A 116 -4.90 -1.34 10.15
N ASN A 117 -4.23 -1.12 9.02
CA ASN A 117 -4.32 0.14 8.28
C ASN A 117 -5.55 0.13 7.36
N ILE A 118 -6.17 1.29 7.22
CA ILE A 118 -7.22 1.56 6.25
C ILE A 118 -6.64 2.45 5.15
N PHE A 119 -6.93 2.12 3.90
CA PHE A 119 -6.44 2.83 2.74
C PHE A 119 -7.60 3.50 2.02
N VAL A 120 -7.53 4.81 1.86
CA VAL A 120 -8.58 5.61 1.25
C VAL A 120 -8.00 6.56 0.20
N THR A 121 -8.81 6.92 -0.78
CA THR A 121 -8.45 7.94 -1.76
C THR A 121 -8.41 9.33 -1.13
N ALA A 122 -7.76 10.29 -1.80
CA ALA A 122 -7.64 11.66 -1.29
C ALA A 122 -8.99 12.38 -1.21
N ASP A 123 -9.94 11.97 -2.02
CA ASP A 123 -11.29 12.54 -2.18
C ASP A 123 -12.37 11.74 -1.44
N VAL A 124 -11.98 10.83 -0.54
CA VAL A 124 -12.93 10.03 0.23
C VAL A 124 -13.94 10.92 0.96
N ASN A 125 -15.22 10.57 0.84
CA ASN A 125 -16.28 11.29 1.55
C ASN A 125 -16.17 11.02 3.06
N ILE A 126 -16.28 12.07 3.87
CA ILE A 126 -16.23 11.98 5.35
C ILE A 126 -17.27 10.98 5.88
N LYS A 127 -18.46 10.92 5.27
CA LYS A 127 -19.50 9.97 5.62
C LYS A 127 -19.05 8.52 5.41
N ASP A 128 -18.40 8.23 4.29
CA ASP A 128 -17.92 6.88 3.98
C ASP A 128 -16.81 6.48 4.92
N LEU A 129 -15.87 7.38 5.21
CA LEU A 129 -14.83 7.17 6.21
C LEU A 129 -15.42 6.91 7.61
N HIS A 130 -16.44 7.68 8.01
CA HIS A 130 -17.15 7.44 9.26
C HIS A 130 -17.85 6.08 9.29
N LEU A 131 -18.51 5.67 8.20
CA LEU A 131 -19.17 4.38 8.11
C LEU A 131 -18.19 3.20 8.18
N LEU A 132 -17.00 3.34 7.61
CA LEU A 132 -15.93 2.33 7.75
C LEU A 132 -15.52 2.15 9.21
N HIS A 133 -15.25 3.25 9.93
CA HIS A 133 -14.86 3.20 11.34
C HIS A 133 -16.01 2.65 12.23
N LEU A 134 -17.24 3.08 11.97
CA LEU A 134 -18.42 2.58 12.67
C LEU A 134 -18.63 1.08 12.42
N SER A 135 -18.41 0.61 11.19
CA SER A 135 -18.48 -0.81 10.86
C SER A 135 -17.43 -1.61 11.62
N ALA A 136 -16.19 -1.14 11.67
CA ALA A 136 -15.12 -1.77 12.42
C ALA A 136 -15.47 -1.92 13.91
N TRP A 137 -15.98 -0.85 14.52
CA TRP A 137 -16.44 -0.87 15.91
C TRP A 137 -17.63 -1.84 16.13
N LYS A 138 -18.65 -1.79 15.28
CA LYS A 138 -19.83 -2.68 15.39
C LYS A 138 -19.45 -4.16 15.23
N LYS A 139 -18.43 -4.48 14.45
CA LYS A 139 -17.91 -5.84 14.24
C LYS A 139 -16.96 -6.31 15.35
N GLY A 140 -16.73 -5.49 16.38
CA GLY A 140 -15.96 -5.85 17.56
C GLY A 140 -14.44 -5.74 17.39
N LEU A 141 -13.95 -5.00 16.41
CA LEU A 141 -12.54 -4.66 16.33
C LEU A 141 -12.15 -3.78 17.51
N LYS A 142 -11.05 -4.11 18.19
CA LYS A 142 -10.57 -3.35 19.35
C LYS A 142 -9.92 -2.04 18.95
N THR A 143 -9.17 -2.03 17.85
CA THR A 143 -8.52 -0.83 17.29
C THR A 143 -8.36 -0.96 15.78
N LEU A 144 -8.24 0.19 15.11
CA LEU A 144 -7.57 0.36 13.83
C LEU A 144 -6.19 0.98 14.11
N TYR A 145 -5.32 1.06 13.09
CA TYR A 145 -3.99 1.65 13.25
C TYR A 145 -3.91 2.97 12.47
N TYR A 146 -3.35 2.99 11.26
CA TYR A 146 -3.31 4.21 10.46
C TYR A 146 -4.47 4.28 9.46
N CYS A 147 -5.05 5.46 9.29
CA CYS A 147 -5.83 5.80 8.10
C CYS A 147 -4.86 6.44 7.10
N ARG A 148 -4.54 5.72 6.03
CA ARG A 148 -3.60 6.16 4.99
C ARG A 148 -4.37 6.69 3.80
N SER A 149 -4.29 8.00 3.58
CA SER A 149 -4.85 8.66 2.40
C SER A 149 -3.74 9.07 1.43
N GLU A 150 -4.10 9.24 0.18
CA GLU A 150 -3.24 9.88 -0.80
C GLU A 150 -3.26 11.41 -0.61
N ALA A 151 -2.09 12.05 -0.72
CA ALA A 151 -2.05 13.51 -0.71
C ALA A 151 -2.58 14.06 -2.05
N ILE A 152 -3.53 14.99 -2.01
CA ILE A 152 -4.13 15.65 -3.20
C ILE A 152 -3.05 16.20 -4.13
N LYS A 153 -2.03 16.88 -3.60
CA LYS A 153 -0.90 17.42 -4.38
C LYS A 153 -0.09 16.36 -5.13
N ARG A 154 -0.05 15.10 -4.66
CA ARG A 154 0.61 14.00 -5.40
C ARG A 154 -0.26 13.44 -6.51
N ALA A 155 -1.58 13.56 -6.40
CA ALA A 155 -2.51 13.17 -7.44
C ALA A 155 -2.39 14.05 -8.70
N GLU A 156 -2.19 15.36 -8.52
CA GLU A 156 -2.05 16.32 -9.61
C GLU A 156 -0.69 16.26 -10.31
N ILE A 157 0.40 15.96 -9.59
CA ILE A 157 1.78 15.93 -10.14
C ILE A 157 1.99 14.78 -11.13
N ILE A 158 1.21 13.69 -11.05
CA ILE A 158 1.36 12.54 -11.94
C ILE A 158 0.59 12.73 -13.27
N SER A 159 -0.41 13.60 -13.30
CA SER A 159 -1.19 13.89 -14.50
C SER A 159 -0.52 14.90 -15.44
N THR A 160 0.45 15.68 -14.96
CA THR A 160 1.21 16.63 -15.75
C THR A 160 2.64 16.12 -15.98
N LYS A 161 3.00 15.89 -17.23
CA LYS A 161 4.36 15.61 -17.69
C LYS A 161 5.20 16.85 -17.46
N ILE A 162 5.79 17.00 -16.25
CA ILE A 162 6.68 18.13 -15.95
C ILE A 162 8.07 17.78 -16.47
N GLU A 163 8.46 18.36 -17.58
CA GLU A 163 9.87 18.51 -17.95
C GLU A 163 10.54 19.41 -16.91
N ARG A 164 11.19 18.82 -15.91
CA ARG A 164 12.03 19.58 -15.00
C ARG A 164 13.28 20.00 -15.73
N LYS A 165 13.36 21.30 -16.08
CA LYS A 165 14.65 21.96 -16.30
C LYS A 165 15.39 21.95 -14.96
N VAL A 166 16.45 21.17 -14.88
CA VAL A 166 17.37 21.15 -13.74
C VAL A 166 17.97 22.55 -13.62
N ARG A 167 17.67 23.24 -12.53
CA ARG A 167 18.45 24.46 -12.14
C ARG A 167 19.65 23.93 -11.34
N PRO A 168 20.88 24.39 -11.71
CA PRO A 168 22.09 23.87 -11.05
C PRO A 168 22.34 24.41 -9.62
N ASP A 169 21.55 25.33 -9.11
CA ASP A 169 21.88 26.07 -7.88
C ASP A 169 20.67 26.09 -6.93
N ALA A 170 20.28 24.93 -6.39
CA ALA A 170 19.39 24.89 -5.25
C ALA A 170 20.14 24.24 -4.07
N GLU A 171 20.55 25.10 -3.11
CA GLU A 171 21.01 24.68 -1.80
C GLU A 171 19.96 23.79 -1.13
N GLU A 172 20.43 22.74 -0.45
CA GLU A 172 19.60 21.78 0.28
C GLU A 172 18.93 22.46 1.47
N ASP A 173 17.65 22.83 1.33
CA ASP A 173 16.83 23.17 2.49
C ASP A 173 16.56 21.92 3.31
N GLU A 174 17.22 21.82 4.46
CA GLU A 174 17.00 20.77 5.46
C GLU A 174 15.55 20.80 5.98
N CYS A 175 14.85 19.70 5.81
CA CYS A 175 13.48 19.53 6.30
C CYS A 175 13.47 19.39 7.83
N LEU A 176 13.14 20.48 8.54
CA LEU A 176 13.01 20.56 10.00
C LEU A 176 11.92 19.66 10.61
N ALA A 177 11.16 18.91 9.82
CA ALA A 177 10.07 18.07 10.30
C ALA A 177 10.47 16.61 10.67
N CYS A 178 11.77 16.26 10.60
CA CYS A 178 12.26 14.91 10.89
C CYS A 178 12.94 14.77 12.26
N HIS A 179 12.95 15.82 13.08
CA HIS A 179 13.58 15.83 14.41
C HIS A 179 12.60 16.23 15.54
N ALA A 180 11.44 15.57 15.58
CA ALA A 180 10.58 15.61 16.77
C ALA A 180 10.00 14.22 17.04
#